data_526222eedaf730071ccd557ecbd16897
#
_entry.id   526222eedaf730071ccd557ecbd16897
#
_cell.length_a   1.000
_cell.length_b   1.000
_cell.length_c   1.000
_cell.angle_alpha   90.00
_cell.angle_beta   90.00
_cell.angle_gamma   90.00
#
_symmetry.space_group_name_H-M   'P 1'
#
loop_
_entity.id
_entity.type
_entity.pdbx_description
1 polymer ?
#
loop_
_entity_poly.entity_id
_entity_poly.type
_entity_poly.pdbx_seq_one_letter_code
_entity_poly.pdbx_strand_id
1 'polypeptide(L)'
;MASKAMLPAKYGRIINIASMYGLVGNKIAPSSAYHAAKGGVVNLTRALASEWADRGVTVNSICPGYFETPLTKETLDSEFFQNYAKTVIPMARYGKEGELDTAAIFLASPCSTYVNGLILPVDGGYTCM
;
A
#
# COMPACT_ATOMS: atom_id res chain seq x y z
N MET A 1 -19.68 -3.02 3.53
CA MET A 1 -20.08 -4.39 3.94
C MET A 1 -19.22 -4.92 5.09
N ALA A 2 -17.89 -4.79 5.08
CA ALA A 2 -17.03 -5.18 6.22
C ALA A 2 -17.50 -4.55 7.56
N SER A 3 -17.87 -3.28 7.55
CA SER A 3 -18.40 -2.58 8.73
C SER A 3 -19.63 -3.26 9.35
N LYS A 4 -20.52 -3.84 8.54
CA LYS A 4 -21.72 -4.52 9.05
C LYS A 4 -21.42 -5.80 9.83
N ALA A 5 -20.28 -6.44 9.57
CA ALA A 5 -19.83 -7.64 10.29
C ALA A 5 -18.88 -7.29 11.42
N MET A 6 -17.86 -6.45 11.13
CA MET A 6 -16.77 -6.18 12.06
C MET A 6 -17.17 -5.27 13.24
N LEU A 7 -17.97 -4.24 13.00
CA LEU A 7 -18.34 -3.31 14.06
C LEU A 7 -19.23 -3.94 15.14
N PRO A 8 -20.28 -4.75 14.82
CA PRO A 8 -21.02 -5.48 15.83
C PRO A 8 -20.18 -6.52 16.58
N ALA A 9 -19.23 -7.16 15.88
CA ALA A 9 -18.31 -8.14 16.48
C ALA A 9 -17.23 -7.50 17.37
N LYS A 10 -17.08 -6.19 17.32
CA LYS A 10 -16.00 -5.42 17.99
C LYS A 10 -14.60 -5.99 17.66
N TYR A 11 -14.44 -6.49 16.46
CA TYR A 11 -13.20 -7.04 15.96
C TYR A 11 -13.14 -6.94 14.43
N GLY A 12 -12.01 -6.43 13.93
CA GLY A 12 -11.73 -6.39 12.50
C GLY A 12 -10.35 -5.88 12.18
N ARG A 13 -9.85 -6.34 11.04
CA ARG A 13 -8.59 -5.88 10.43
C ARG A 13 -8.88 -5.54 8.98
N ILE A 14 -8.79 -4.26 8.64
CA ILE A 14 -8.98 -3.78 7.26
C ILE A 14 -7.62 -3.33 6.76
N ILE A 15 -7.21 -3.89 5.63
CA ILE A 15 -5.96 -3.54 4.97
C ILE A 15 -6.31 -3.05 3.57
N ASN A 16 -6.23 -1.75 3.37
CA ASN A 16 -6.45 -1.14 2.07
C ASN A 16 -5.17 -1.23 1.23
N ILE A 17 -5.30 -1.58 -0.04
CA ILE A 17 -4.17 -1.55 -0.98
C ILE A 17 -4.21 -0.23 -1.75
N ALA A 18 -3.37 0.72 -1.30
CA ALA A 18 -3.19 1.99 -1.98
C ALA A 18 -2.08 1.88 -3.07
N SER A 19 -1.11 2.73 -3.03
CA SER A 19 0.10 2.74 -3.88
C SER A 19 1.07 3.78 -3.32
N MET A 20 2.36 3.63 -3.61
CA MET A 20 3.34 4.71 -3.42
C MET A 20 2.90 6.01 -4.12
N TYR A 21 2.16 5.91 -5.21
CA TYR A 21 1.58 7.05 -5.94
C TYR A 21 0.36 7.69 -5.28
N GLY A 22 -0.09 7.16 -4.16
CA GLY A 22 -0.96 7.87 -3.23
C GLY A 22 -0.20 8.80 -2.27
N LEU A 23 1.13 8.73 -2.26
CA LEU A 23 2.02 9.46 -1.35
C LEU A 23 2.88 10.49 -2.07
N VAL A 24 3.36 10.16 -3.27
CA VAL A 24 4.28 10.99 -4.06
C VAL A 24 3.84 11.09 -5.52
N GLY A 25 4.30 12.13 -6.21
CA GLY A 25 4.14 12.27 -7.66
C GLY A 25 5.17 11.45 -8.46
N ASN A 26 4.98 11.38 -9.78
CA ASN A 26 5.97 10.82 -10.70
C ASN A 26 6.11 11.69 -11.95
N LYS A 27 7.19 11.46 -12.70
CA LYS A 27 7.45 12.12 -14.00
C LYS A 27 7.48 11.15 -15.18
N ILE A 28 7.28 9.85 -14.95
CA ILE A 28 7.49 8.84 -15.99
C ILE A 28 6.32 8.73 -16.96
N ALA A 29 5.11 8.94 -16.47
CA ALA A 29 3.90 8.90 -17.30
C ALA A 29 2.78 9.76 -16.69
N PRO A 30 1.92 10.34 -17.51
CA PRO A 30 0.71 11.03 -17.03
C PRO A 30 -0.21 10.04 -16.31
N SER A 31 -0.44 10.24 -15.02
CA SER A 31 -1.23 9.33 -14.18
C SER A 31 -1.95 10.04 -13.03
N SER A 32 -2.30 11.31 -13.21
CA SER A 32 -2.93 12.14 -12.17
C SER A 32 -4.21 11.54 -11.59
N ALA A 33 -5.06 10.94 -12.43
CA ALA A 33 -6.28 10.26 -11.96
C ALA A 33 -5.95 9.07 -11.04
N TYR A 34 -4.90 8.29 -11.34
CA TYR A 34 -4.44 7.20 -10.49
C TYR A 34 -3.91 7.71 -9.15
N HIS A 35 -3.10 8.80 -9.16
CA HIS A 35 -2.62 9.45 -7.95
C HIS A 35 -3.77 9.95 -7.08
N ALA A 36 -4.77 10.60 -7.68
CA ALA A 36 -5.96 11.06 -6.97
C ALA A 36 -6.73 9.90 -6.34
N ALA A 37 -6.96 8.81 -7.09
CA ALA A 37 -7.65 7.63 -6.59
C ALA A 37 -6.88 6.97 -5.42
N LYS A 38 -5.57 6.79 -5.56
CA LYS A 38 -4.75 6.13 -4.52
C LYS A 38 -4.48 7.04 -3.32
N GLY A 39 -4.37 8.36 -3.53
CA GLY A 39 -4.36 9.35 -2.46
C GLY A 39 -5.68 9.36 -1.68
N GLY A 40 -6.81 9.20 -2.38
CA GLY A 40 -8.11 9.01 -1.77
C GLY A 40 -8.17 7.79 -0.85
N VAL A 41 -7.60 6.64 -1.27
CA VAL A 41 -7.51 5.42 -0.43
C VAL A 41 -6.64 5.66 0.81
N VAL A 42 -5.53 6.38 0.67
CA VAL A 42 -4.67 6.74 1.81
C VAL A 42 -5.44 7.56 2.84
N ASN A 43 -6.16 8.59 2.39
CA ASN A 43 -6.91 9.43 3.33
C ASN A 43 -8.17 8.74 3.88
N LEU A 44 -8.85 7.92 3.09
CA LEU A 44 -9.94 7.05 3.55
C LEU A 44 -9.47 6.13 4.68
N THR A 45 -8.27 5.57 4.58
CA THR A 45 -7.68 4.72 5.62
C THR A 45 -7.57 5.47 6.94
N ARG A 46 -7.08 6.71 6.92
CA ARG A 46 -6.98 7.55 8.13
C ARG A 46 -8.35 7.88 8.73
N ALA A 47 -9.30 8.23 7.89
CA ALA A 47 -10.65 8.56 8.31
C ALA A 47 -11.32 7.35 9.01
N LEU A 48 -11.33 6.19 8.37
CA LEU A 48 -11.93 4.98 8.93
C LEU A 48 -11.19 4.48 10.18
N ALA A 49 -9.86 4.61 10.21
CA ALA A 49 -9.07 4.28 11.39
C ALA A 49 -9.50 5.13 12.60
N SER A 50 -9.73 6.42 12.39
CA SER A 50 -10.22 7.32 13.45
C SER A 50 -11.65 7.00 13.87
N GLU A 51 -12.54 6.75 12.91
CA GLU A 51 -13.96 6.50 13.17
C GLU A 51 -14.23 5.19 13.91
N TRP A 52 -13.38 4.17 13.73
CA TRP A 52 -13.65 2.81 14.21
C TRP A 52 -12.67 2.30 15.27
N ALA A 53 -11.74 3.14 15.72
CA ALA A 53 -10.70 2.78 16.68
C ALA A 53 -11.24 2.23 18.00
N ASP A 54 -12.22 2.91 18.59
CA ASP A 54 -12.85 2.53 19.86
C ASP A 54 -13.84 1.36 19.72
N ARG A 55 -14.04 0.89 18.49
CA ARG A 55 -14.98 -0.19 18.14
C ARG A 55 -14.28 -1.51 17.81
N GLY A 56 -12.98 -1.63 18.15
CA GLY A 56 -12.18 -2.84 17.98
C GLY A 56 -11.76 -3.17 16.54
N VAL A 57 -11.93 -2.22 15.59
CA VAL A 57 -11.57 -2.40 14.19
C VAL A 57 -10.36 -1.52 13.89
N THR A 58 -9.27 -2.12 13.38
CA THR A 58 -8.14 -1.38 12.87
C THR A 58 -8.22 -1.26 11.34
N VAL A 59 -7.84 -0.11 10.83
CA VAL A 59 -7.80 0.16 9.39
C VAL A 59 -6.42 0.69 9.03
N ASN A 60 -5.71 -0.03 8.20
CA ASN A 60 -4.36 0.30 7.76
C ASN A 60 -4.26 0.22 6.23
N SER A 61 -3.20 0.72 5.66
CA SER A 61 -2.95 0.67 4.23
C SER A 61 -1.54 0.17 3.93
N ILE A 62 -1.42 -0.68 2.93
CA ILE A 62 -0.15 -0.97 2.26
C ILE A 62 -0.10 -0.09 1.01
N CYS A 63 1.05 0.54 0.77
CA CYS A 63 1.34 1.34 -0.41
C CYS A 63 2.47 0.65 -1.21
N PRO A 64 2.14 -0.32 -2.08
CA PRO A 64 3.15 -1.00 -2.87
C PRO A 64 3.86 -0.05 -3.83
N GLY A 65 5.16 -0.29 -4.03
CA GLY A 65 5.93 0.25 -5.14
C GLY A 65 5.66 -0.51 -6.44
N TYR A 66 6.69 -0.64 -7.27
CA TYR A 66 6.62 -1.48 -8.45
C TYR A 66 6.81 -2.94 -8.08
N PHE A 67 5.84 -3.76 -8.42
CA PHE A 67 5.86 -5.21 -8.23
C PHE A 67 5.64 -5.93 -9.55
N GLU A 68 6.35 -7.01 -9.76
CA GLU A 68 6.12 -7.90 -10.87
C GLU A 68 4.78 -8.62 -10.70
N THR A 69 3.96 -8.52 -11.71
CA THR A 69 2.69 -9.22 -11.86
C THR A 69 2.56 -9.68 -13.31
N PRO A 70 1.67 -10.63 -13.63
CA PRO A 70 1.45 -11.02 -15.02
C PRO A 70 1.14 -9.82 -15.94
N LEU A 71 0.50 -8.79 -15.43
CA LEU A 71 0.16 -7.57 -16.17
C LEU A 71 1.34 -6.62 -16.37
N THR A 72 2.26 -6.55 -15.42
CA THR A 72 3.36 -5.57 -15.42
C THR A 72 4.69 -6.17 -15.88
N LYS A 73 4.79 -7.49 -15.94
CA LYS A 73 6.05 -8.21 -16.18
C LYS A 73 6.77 -7.72 -17.45
N GLU A 74 6.09 -7.72 -18.59
CA GLU A 74 6.68 -7.31 -19.86
C GLU A 74 7.22 -5.87 -19.81
N THR A 75 6.48 -4.97 -19.17
CA THR A 75 6.90 -3.57 -18.99
C THR A 75 8.12 -3.46 -18.08
N LEU A 76 8.09 -4.16 -16.94
CA LEU A 76 9.17 -4.11 -15.94
C LEU A 76 10.45 -4.81 -16.42
N ASP A 77 10.34 -5.83 -17.27
CA ASP A 77 11.47 -6.54 -17.87
C ASP A 77 12.16 -5.73 -19.00
N SER A 78 11.54 -4.67 -19.50
CA SER A 78 12.13 -3.82 -20.52
C SER A 78 13.41 -3.15 -20.02
N GLU A 79 14.39 -2.96 -20.92
CA GLU A 79 15.68 -2.31 -20.59
C GLU A 79 15.47 -0.91 -19.99
N PHE A 80 14.49 -0.16 -20.50
CA PHE A 80 14.13 1.15 -19.98
C PHE A 80 13.73 1.07 -18.49
N PHE A 81 12.82 0.18 -18.13
CA PHE A 81 12.35 0.06 -16.74
C PHE A 81 13.40 -0.56 -15.81
N GLN A 82 14.25 -1.47 -16.31
CA GLN A 82 15.38 -2.01 -15.53
C GLN A 82 16.39 -0.91 -15.18
N ASN A 83 16.70 -0.03 -16.12
CA ASN A 83 17.58 1.12 -15.87
C ASN A 83 16.89 2.17 -14.98
N TYR A 84 15.59 2.39 -15.16
CA TYR A 84 14.81 3.27 -14.30
C TYR A 84 14.84 2.80 -12.85
N ALA A 85 14.64 1.51 -12.59
CA ALA A 85 14.68 0.98 -11.23
C ALA A 85 16.03 1.26 -10.54
N LYS A 86 17.15 1.11 -11.26
CA LYS A 86 18.50 1.37 -10.73
C LYS A 86 18.75 2.84 -10.36
N THR A 87 17.99 3.77 -10.97
CA THR A 87 18.17 5.21 -10.74
C THR A 87 17.24 5.77 -9.70
N VAL A 88 16.03 5.23 -9.57
CA VAL A 88 14.97 5.83 -8.73
C VAL A 88 14.54 5.00 -7.54
N ILE A 89 14.91 3.71 -7.49
CA ILE A 89 14.60 2.85 -6.34
C ILE A 89 15.90 2.61 -5.58
N PRO A 90 16.02 2.99 -4.30
CA PRO A 90 17.24 2.75 -3.51
C PRO A 90 17.69 1.29 -3.50
N MET A 91 16.76 0.32 -3.49
CA MET A 91 17.10 -1.10 -3.62
C MET A 91 17.49 -1.51 -5.04
N ALA A 92 17.46 -0.60 -6.02
CA ALA A 92 17.84 -0.79 -7.42
C ALA A 92 17.12 -1.96 -8.13
N ARG A 93 15.94 -2.35 -7.67
CA ARG A 93 15.13 -3.44 -8.22
C ARG A 93 13.64 -3.25 -7.91
N TYR A 94 12.81 -4.00 -8.60
CA TYR A 94 11.39 -4.14 -8.30
C TYR A 94 11.12 -5.16 -7.18
N GLY A 95 9.95 -5.05 -6.55
CA GLY A 95 9.46 -6.04 -5.60
C GLY A 95 9.09 -7.35 -6.31
N LYS A 96 9.34 -8.47 -5.64
CA LYS A 96 9.06 -9.82 -6.11
C LYS A 96 7.76 -10.35 -5.49
N GLU A 97 7.24 -11.42 -6.06
CA GLU A 97 6.15 -12.18 -5.48
C GLU A 97 6.48 -12.58 -4.03
N GLY A 98 5.50 -12.46 -3.14
CA GLY A 98 5.65 -12.76 -1.71
C GLY A 98 6.23 -11.61 -0.86
N GLU A 99 6.87 -10.59 -1.43
CA GLU A 99 7.47 -9.51 -0.63
C GLU A 99 6.44 -8.54 -0.01
N LEU A 100 5.15 -8.67 -0.34
CA LEU A 100 4.06 -7.98 0.36
C LEU A 100 3.46 -8.81 1.50
N ASP A 101 3.73 -10.11 1.55
CA ASP A 101 3.04 -11.03 2.45
C ASP A 101 3.33 -10.71 3.92
N THR A 102 4.57 -10.41 4.27
CA THR A 102 4.94 -10.07 5.64
C THR A 102 4.26 -8.80 6.14
N ALA A 103 4.09 -7.79 5.26
CA ALA A 103 3.35 -6.58 5.58
C ALA A 103 1.87 -6.89 5.82
N ALA A 104 1.27 -7.72 4.98
CA ALA A 104 -0.12 -8.14 5.10
C ALA A 104 -0.33 -8.97 6.37
N ILE A 105 0.53 -9.95 6.65
CA ILE A 105 0.49 -10.79 7.85
C ILE A 105 0.64 -9.94 9.11
N PHE A 106 1.59 -9.01 9.14
CA PHE A 106 1.76 -8.07 10.24
C PHE A 106 0.49 -7.29 10.53
N LEU A 107 -0.11 -6.67 9.52
CA LEU A 107 -1.32 -5.87 9.69
C LEU A 107 -2.58 -6.71 9.99
N ALA A 108 -2.64 -7.94 9.50
CA ALA A 108 -3.75 -8.87 9.75
C ALA A 108 -3.66 -9.56 11.11
N SER A 109 -2.49 -9.57 11.73
CA SER A 109 -2.23 -10.28 12.99
C SER A 109 -3.20 -9.88 14.10
N PRO A 110 -3.77 -10.83 14.85
CA PRO A 110 -4.49 -10.52 16.09
C PRO A 110 -3.65 -9.75 17.11
N CYS A 111 -2.32 -9.90 17.07
CA CYS A 111 -1.38 -9.23 17.99
C CYS A 111 -1.17 -7.75 17.63
N SER A 112 -1.49 -7.32 16.41
CA SER A 112 -1.33 -5.93 15.97
C SER A 112 -2.50 -5.03 16.42
N THR A 113 -2.85 -5.10 17.70
CA THR A 113 -4.04 -4.45 18.26
C THR A 113 -3.91 -2.92 18.39
N TYR A 114 -2.70 -2.41 18.42
CA TYR A 114 -2.40 -0.97 18.58
C TYR A 114 -1.86 -0.34 17.28
N VAL A 115 -1.90 -1.09 16.17
CA VAL A 115 -1.51 -0.61 14.83
C VAL A 115 -2.76 -0.17 14.09
N ASN A 116 -3.00 1.14 14.02
CA ASN A 116 -4.20 1.70 13.40
C ASN A 116 -3.87 3.00 12.67
N GLY A 117 -4.41 3.20 11.47
CA GLY A 117 -4.14 4.37 10.63
C GLY A 117 -2.76 4.36 9.96
N LEU A 118 -2.03 3.25 10.03
CA LEU A 118 -0.71 3.13 9.40
C LEU A 118 -0.84 3.16 7.88
N ILE A 119 0.00 3.98 7.27
CA ILE A 119 0.21 4.01 5.82
C ILE A 119 1.61 3.46 5.58
N LEU A 120 1.69 2.21 5.12
CA LEU A 120 2.92 1.44 5.05
C LEU A 120 3.43 1.33 3.61
N PRO A 121 4.44 2.10 3.20
CA PRO A 121 5.13 1.88 1.94
C PRO A 121 5.88 0.54 1.95
N VAL A 122 5.76 -0.21 0.85
CA VAL A 122 6.57 -1.39 0.57
C VAL A 122 7.06 -1.23 -0.86
N ASP A 123 8.14 -0.47 -1.04
CA ASP A 123 8.49 0.14 -2.33
C ASP A 123 10.01 0.19 -2.62
N GLY A 124 10.80 -0.56 -1.84
CA GLY A 124 12.25 -0.58 -1.99
C GLY A 124 12.94 0.75 -1.67
N GLY A 125 12.26 1.63 -0.91
CA GLY A 125 12.75 2.95 -0.53
C GLY A 125 12.37 4.07 -1.50
N TYR A 126 11.54 3.82 -2.50
CA TYR A 126 11.14 4.83 -3.49
C TYR A 126 10.59 6.11 -2.86
N THR A 127 9.79 6.00 -1.80
CA THR A 127 9.17 7.15 -1.13
C THR A 127 9.98 7.74 0.02
N CYS A 128 11.16 7.24 0.31
CA CYS A 128 11.99 7.76 1.39
C CYS A 128 12.97 8.86 0.93
N MET A 129 12.98 9.19 -0.36
CA MET A 129 13.82 10.22 -0.97
C MET A 129 13.04 11.50 -1.24
#